data_b48f9a1ff5de9484b7dbfcecc9102e7d
#
_entry.id   b48f9a1ff5de9484b7dbfcecc9102e7d
#
_cell.length_a   1.000
_cell.length_b   1.000
_cell.length_c   1.000
_cell.angle_alpha   90.00
_cell.angle_beta   90.00
_cell.angle_gamma   90.00
#
_symmetry.space_group_name_H-M   'P 1'
#
loop_
_entity.id
_entity.type
_entity.pdbx_description
1 polymer ?
#
loop_
_entity_poly.entity_id
_entity_poly.type
_entity_poly.pdbx_seq_one_letter_code
_entity_poly.pdbx_strand_id
1 'polypeptide(L)'
;MPKKLKFGKIDLKDKFFDTLREDYPGFDKWFIKKYDDEAYITINSNNGMLLSFLFLKGEGRDEDYSNIQPILPPKKRLKVGTFKVINNGFRLGERFLKIIFDNALKNKVDEIYVTIFDKREEQCRLISLLEQWGFVFWGMKGEERVYVRDFHPNMNIDNLRSTYPFVSIRQNVYIVPIYPDYHTELLPDSILNTESPEEFVEDFPHRNGIGKVYVSRAIEPHPKPGDILVFYRTGGYHKSVVTTIGVVEELRYDFQDENDFIKYCRKGSVFPENKLREMWQYSIEKPFVVKFLYLYSFPHRINMKTLIDLKVLAGVNDAPRGFKPITNEQLKTIINETKSDDSFIIY
;
A
#
# COMPACT_ATOMS: atom_id res chain seq x y z
N MET A 1 -10.07 6.49 7.76
CA MET A 1 -9.73 5.47 6.73
C MET A 1 -10.76 5.49 5.61
N PRO A 2 -10.40 5.12 4.35
CA PRO A 2 -11.37 5.03 3.27
C PRO A 2 -12.54 4.10 3.62
N LYS A 3 -13.76 4.58 3.42
CA LYS A 3 -14.99 3.82 3.63
C LYS A 3 -15.61 3.47 2.29
N LYS A 4 -16.24 2.32 2.19
CA LYS A 4 -16.98 1.91 1.01
C LYS A 4 -18.45 2.25 1.21
N LEU A 5 -19.00 3.13 0.38
CA LEU A 5 -20.39 3.58 0.44
C LEU A 5 -21.06 3.48 -0.91
N LYS A 6 -22.38 3.22 -0.91
CA LYS A 6 -23.22 3.34 -2.10
C LYS A 6 -23.27 4.79 -2.57
N PHE A 7 -23.28 5.02 -3.89
CA PHE A 7 -23.41 6.36 -4.48
C PHE A 7 -24.63 7.11 -3.94
N GLY A 8 -25.75 6.44 -3.75
CA GLY A 8 -26.97 7.04 -3.19
C GLY A 8 -26.85 7.56 -1.74
N LYS A 9 -25.74 7.25 -1.04
CA LYS A 9 -25.44 7.74 0.31
C LYS A 9 -24.39 8.86 0.32
N ILE A 10 -23.89 9.26 -0.85
CA ILE A 10 -22.86 10.29 -1.00
C ILE A 10 -23.56 11.57 -1.47
N ASP A 11 -23.29 12.69 -0.82
CA ASP A 11 -23.87 13.97 -1.22
C ASP A 11 -23.28 14.43 -2.55
N LEU A 12 -24.08 14.27 -3.62
CA LEU A 12 -23.70 14.73 -4.96
C LEU A 12 -23.49 16.24 -5.02
N LYS A 13 -24.09 17.05 -4.11
CA LYS A 13 -23.97 18.51 -4.10
C LYS A 13 -22.65 19.00 -3.48
N ASP A 14 -21.84 18.08 -2.91
CA ASP A 14 -20.53 18.46 -2.36
C ASP A 14 -19.67 19.14 -3.44
N LYS A 15 -19.06 20.27 -3.07
CA LYS A 15 -18.12 21.03 -3.94
C LYS A 15 -16.93 20.18 -4.43
N PHE A 16 -16.65 19.08 -3.75
CA PHE A 16 -15.68 18.10 -4.20
C PHE A 16 -15.89 17.70 -5.66
N PHE A 17 -17.13 17.62 -6.13
CA PHE A 17 -17.49 17.18 -7.49
C PHE A 17 -17.48 18.30 -8.54
N ASP A 18 -17.27 19.57 -8.19
CA ASP A 18 -17.39 20.69 -9.14
C ASP A 18 -16.45 20.54 -10.34
N THR A 19 -15.17 20.24 -10.12
CA THR A 19 -14.21 20.04 -11.23
C THR A 19 -14.53 18.81 -12.09
N LEU A 20 -15.22 17.80 -11.53
CA LEU A 20 -15.70 16.66 -12.31
C LEU A 20 -16.90 17.03 -13.17
N ARG A 21 -17.77 17.94 -12.72
CA ARG A 21 -18.87 18.49 -13.55
C ARG A 21 -18.36 19.34 -14.69
N GLU A 22 -17.30 20.12 -14.43
CA GLU A 22 -16.64 20.93 -15.47
C GLU A 22 -15.99 20.06 -16.53
N ASP A 23 -15.32 18.97 -16.14
CA ASP A 23 -14.64 18.06 -17.07
C ASP A 23 -15.64 17.15 -17.81
N TYR A 24 -16.75 16.77 -17.16
CA TYR A 24 -17.73 15.81 -17.67
C TYR A 24 -19.15 16.38 -17.60
N PRO A 25 -19.65 17.02 -18.66
CA PRO A 25 -20.98 17.67 -18.65
C PRO A 25 -22.17 16.76 -18.29
N GLY A 26 -21.99 15.43 -18.34
CA GLY A 26 -23.00 14.44 -17.95
C GLY A 26 -22.78 13.82 -16.57
N PHE A 27 -21.86 14.36 -15.74
CA PHE A 27 -21.42 13.74 -14.50
C PHE A 27 -22.57 13.44 -13.52
N ASP A 28 -23.44 14.39 -13.26
CA ASP A 28 -24.55 14.21 -12.30
C ASP A 28 -25.54 13.12 -12.77
N LYS A 29 -25.87 13.07 -14.06
CA LYS A 29 -26.70 12.00 -14.62
C LYS A 29 -26.05 10.64 -14.52
N TRP A 30 -24.75 10.58 -14.79
CA TRP A 30 -23.96 9.36 -14.63
C TRP A 30 -23.90 8.91 -13.17
N PHE A 31 -23.68 9.83 -12.23
CA PHE A 31 -23.61 9.56 -10.80
C PHE A 31 -24.94 8.98 -10.27
N ILE A 32 -26.07 9.57 -10.66
CA ILE A 32 -27.40 9.10 -10.27
C ILE A 32 -27.69 7.69 -10.81
N LYS A 33 -27.26 7.38 -12.05
CA LYS A 33 -27.39 6.02 -12.61
C LYS A 33 -26.61 4.96 -11.81
N LYS A 34 -25.61 5.37 -11.03
CA LYS A 34 -24.76 4.54 -10.18
C LYS A 34 -25.28 4.40 -8.75
N TYR A 35 -26.52 4.77 -8.47
CA TYR A 35 -27.10 4.86 -7.12
C TYR A 35 -26.81 3.65 -6.23
N ASP A 36 -26.88 2.43 -6.75
CA ASP A 36 -26.64 1.18 -6.04
C ASP A 36 -25.18 0.70 -6.09
N ASP A 37 -24.36 1.28 -6.97
CA ASP A 37 -22.92 0.98 -7.04
C ASP A 37 -22.21 1.55 -5.80
N GLU A 38 -21.00 1.06 -5.53
CA GLU A 38 -20.22 1.46 -4.37
C GLU A 38 -18.93 2.18 -4.78
N ALA A 39 -18.57 3.21 -4.03
CA ALA A 39 -17.30 3.91 -4.15
C ALA A 39 -16.55 3.93 -2.83
N TYR A 40 -15.23 4.02 -2.89
CA TYR A 40 -14.37 4.27 -1.73
C TYR A 40 -14.21 5.77 -1.54
N ILE A 41 -14.48 6.25 -0.34
CA ILE A 41 -14.40 7.67 0.01
C ILE A 41 -13.64 7.89 1.30
N THR A 42 -13.03 9.07 1.45
CA THR A 42 -12.65 9.62 2.76
C THR A 42 -13.40 10.92 2.98
N ILE A 43 -13.77 11.15 4.23
CA ILE A 43 -14.51 12.33 4.68
C ILE A 43 -13.68 13.00 5.77
N ASN A 44 -13.61 14.31 5.73
CA ASN A 44 -13.03 15.10 6.84
C ASN A 44 -13.92 14.95 8.07
N SER A 45 -13.37 14.45 9.17
CA SER A 45 -14.11 14.22 10.42
C SER A 45 -14.65 15.51 11.06
N ASN A 46 -14.02 16.67 10.80
CA ASN A 46 -14.38 17.91 11.43
C ASN A 46 -15.56 18.64 10.75
N ASN A 47 -15.69 18.49 9.43
CA ASN A 47 -16.69 19.27 8.66
C ASN A 47 -17.52 18.41 7.68
N GLY A 48 -17.30 17.11 7.63
CA GLY A 48 -18.06 16.18 6.78
C GLY A 48 -17.78 16.25 5.27
N MET A 49 -16.86 17.12 4.82
CA MET A 49 -16.53 17.27 3.40
C MET A 49 -15.80 16.08 2.84
N LEU A 50 -16.06 15.73 1.59
CA LEU A 50 -15.30 14.70 0.86
C LEU A 50 -13.85 15.15 0.65
N LEU A 51 -12.91 14.24 0.94
CA LEU A 51 -11.48 14.43 0.69
C LEU A 51 -10.98 13.59 -0.49
N SER A 52 -11.66 12.49 -0.76
CA SER A 52 -11.29 11.58 -1.83
C SER A 52 -12.47 10.75 -2.29
N PHE A 53 -12.42 10.31 -3.56
CA PHE A 53 -13.42 9.47 -4.18
C PHE A 53 -12.74 8.54 -5.19
N LEU A 54 -13.02 7.23 -5.08
CA LEU A 54 -12.55 6.20 -6.01
C LEU A 54 -13.71 5.28 -6.39
N PHE A 55 -14.00 5.20 -7.67
CA PHE A 55 -14.93 4.23 -8.24
C PHE A 55 -14.18 3.24 -9.13
N LEU A 56 -14.44 1.95 -8.94
CA LEU A 56 -13.85 0.86 -9.70
C LEU A 56 -14.92 0.05 -10.40
N LYS A 57 -14.67 -0.32 -11.66
CA LYS A 57 -15.55 -1.18 -12.48
C LYS A 57 -14.73 -2.38 -12.97
N GLY A 58 -15.20 -3.60 -12.68
CA GLY A 58 -14.70 -4.80 -13.33
C GLY A 58 -15.25 -4.88 -14.76
N GLU A 59 -14.41 -5.19 -15.73
CA GLU A 59 -14.78 -5.33 -17.15
C GLU A 59 -14.29 -6.69 -17.69
N GLY A 60 -15.15 -7.37 -18.43
CA GLY A 60 -14.89 -8.65 -19.07
C GLY A 60 -14.04 -8.49 -20.35
N ARG A 61 -13.75 -9.62 -20.99
CA ARG A 61 -12.99 -9.65 -22.26
C ARG A 61 -13.79 -9.18 -23.47
N ASP A 62 -15.09 -9.12 -23.32
CA ASP A 62 -16.10 -8.73 -24.32
C ASP A 62 -16.52 -7.26 -24.25
N GLU A 63 -15.89 -6.48 -23.36
CA GLU A 63 -16.16 -5.03 -23.25
C GLU A 63 -15.74 -4.30 -24.55
N ASP A 64 -16.55 -3.35 -24.99
CA ASP A 64 -16.27 -2.54 -26.17
C ASP A 64 -15.30 -1.39 -25.88
N TYR A 65 -14.15 -1.41 -26.53
CA TYR A 65 -13.12 -0.37 -26.46
C TYR A 65 -12.95 0.43 -27.76
N SER A 66 -13.95 0.41 -28.66
CA SER A 66 -13.90 1.11 -29.95
C SER A 66 -13.66 2.63 -29.84
N ASN A 67 -13.95 3.19 -28.67
CA ASN A 67 -13.74 4.62 -28.36
C ASN A 67 -12.34 4.93 -27.79
N ILE A 68 -11.43 3.94 -27.75
CA ILE A 68 -10.02 4.11 -27.32
C ILE A 68 -9.11 3.87 -28.52
N GLN A 69 -8.15 4.77 -28.74
CA GLN A 69 -7.18 4.68 -29.83
C GLN A 69 -5.73 4.71 -29.27
N PRO A 70 -4.91 3.67 -29.53
CA PRO A 70 -5.26 2.39 -30.17
C PRO A 70 -6.31 1.58 -29.37
N ILE A 71 -7.06 0.71 -30.06
CA ILE A 71 -8.08 -0.14 -29.41
C ILE A 71 -7.38 -1.06 -28.39
N LEU A 72 -7.94 -1.15 -27.19
CA LEU A 72 -7.47 -2.08 -26.18
C LEU A 72 -7.80 -3.53 -26.59
N PRO A 73 -6.84 -4.46 -26.58
CA PRO A 73 -7.09 -5.86 -26.91
C PRO A 73 -8.01 -6.53 -25.87
N PRO A 74 -8.72 -7.61 -26.22
CA PRO A 74 -9.59 -8.31 -25.27
C PRO A 74 -8.83 -8.84 -24.06
N LYS A 75 -9.11 -8.30 -22.86
CA LYS A 75 -8.55 -8.70 -21.55
C LYS A 75 -9.59 -8.50 -20.47
N LYS A 76 -9.46 -9.22 -19.36
CA LYS A 76 -10.20 -8.94 -18.13
C LYS A 76 -9.56 -7.76 -17.42
N ARG A 77 -10.30 -6.68 -17.17
CA ARG A 77 -9.75 -5.43 -16.65
C ARG A 77 -10.43 -4.92 -15.40
N LEU A 78 -9.65 -4.18 -14.62
CA LEU A 78 -10.17 -3.27 -13.62
C LEU A 78 -10.06 -1.84 -14.17
N LYS A 79 -11.21 -1.21 -14.39
CA LYS A 79 -11.28 0.20 -14.76
C LYS A 79 -11.29 1.07 -13.52
N VAL A 80 -10.40 2.04 -13.47
CA VAL A 80 -10.49 3.15 -12.53
C VAL A 80 -11.46 4.18 -13.15
N GLY A 81 -12.73 4.11 -12.78
CA GLY A 81 -13.80 4.91 -13.40
C GLY A 81 -13.80 6.36 -12.94
N THR A 82 -13.44 6.62 -11.70
CA THR A 82 -13.21 7.97 -11.15
C THR A 82 -12.22 7.87 -10.01
N PHE A 83 -11.21 8.72 -10.04
CA PHE A 83 -10.22 8.81 -8.97
C PHE A 83 -9.86 10.28 -8.72
N LYS A 84 -10.27 10.81 -7.57
CA LYS A 84 -9.97 12.19 -7.17
C LYS A 84 -9.58 12.25 -5.70
N VAL A 85 -8.52 13.00 -5.40
CA VAL A 85 -8.03 13.30 -4.05
C VAL A 85 -7.71 14.80 -3.99
N ILE A 86 -8.30 15.52 -3.04
CA ILE A 86 -8.05 16.96 -2.87
C ILE A 86 -7.02 17.27 -1.81
N ASN A 87 -6.71 16.33 -0.91
CA ASN A 87 -5.82 16.56 0.23
C ASN A 87 -4.39 16.15 -0.14
N ASN A 88 -3.51 17.14 -0.38
CA ASN A 88 -2.12 16.93 -0.75
C ASN A 88 -1.23 16.78 0.49
N GLY A 89 -0.13 16.01 0.35
CA GLY A 89 0.88 15.85 1.40
C GLY A 89 0.70 14.65 2.32
N PHE A 90 -0.49 14.05 2.40
CA PHE A 90 -0.81 12.92 3.30
C PHE A 90 -0.71 11.54 2.65
N ARG A 91 -0.18 11.44 1.42
CA ARG A 91 -0.04 10.21 0.64
C ARG A 91 -1.36 9.43 0.44
N LEU A 92 -2.50 10.10 0.48
CA LEU A 92 -3.81 9.49 0.23
C LEU A 92 -3.90 8.83 -1.16
N GLY A 93 -3.23 9.38 -2.16
CA GLY A 93 -3.14 8.77 -3.49
C GLY A 93 -2.58 7.33 -3.44
N GLU A 94 -1.50 7.09 -2.68
CA GLU A 94 -0.95 5.74 -2.49
C GLU A 94 -1.93 4.83 -1.73
N ARG A 95 -2.68 5.36 -0.77
CA ARG A 95 -3.73 4.62 -0.07
C ARG A 95 -4.80 4.09 -1.03
N PHE A 96 -5.21 4.93 -1.98
CA PHE A 96 -6.18 4.53 -3.00
C PHE A 96 -5.57 3.60 -4.05
N LEU A 97 -4.30 3.77 -4.41
CA LEU A 97 -3.59 2.81 -5.26
C LEU A 97 -3.57 1.41 -4.60
N LYS A 98 -3.33 1.33 -3.29
CA LYS A 98 -3.42 0.05 -2.56
C LYS A 98 -4.79 -0.61 -2.74
N ILE A 99 -5.87 0.16 -2.61
CA ILE A 99 -7.24 -0.35 -2.83
C ILE A 99 -7.44 -0.82 -4.27
N ILE A 100 -6.90 -0.10 -5.27
CA ILE A 100 -6.97 -0.50 -6.67
C ILE A 100 -6.27 -1.85 -6.86
N PHE A 101 -5.04 -2.01 -6.36
CA PHE A 101 -4.26 -3.23 -6.49
C PHE A 101 -4.89 -4.42 -5.75
N ASP A 102 -5.44 -4.20 -4.55
CA ASP A 102 -6.15 -5.25 -3.80
C ASP A 102 -7.41 -5.72 -4.55
N ASN A 103 -8.16 -4.79 -5.15
CA ASN A 103 -9.29 -5.18 -5.99
C ASN A 103 -8.85 -5.89 -7.27
N ALA A 104 -7.74 -5.52 -7.87
CA ALA A 104 -7.18 -6.17 -9.04
C ALA A 104 -6.77 -7.63 -8.74
N LEU A 105 -6.07 -7.86 -7.61
CA LEU A 105 -5.72 -9.21 -7.12
C LEU A 105 -6.98 -10.04 -6.88
N LYS A 106 -7.91 -9.53 -6.06
CA LYS A 106 -9.16 -10.21 -5.70
C LYS A 106 -9.97 -10.62 -6.92
N ASN A 107 -10.03 -9.77 -7.93
CA ASN A 107 -10.79 -10.02 -9.15
C ASN A 107 -9.97 -10.80 -10.21
N LYS A 108 -8.69 -11.08 -9.97
CA LYS A 108 -7.79 -11.79 -10.90
C LYS A 108 -7.87 -11.18 -12.29
N VAL A 109 -7.60 -9.86 -12.40
CA VAL A 109 -7.62 -9.15 -13.67
C VAL A 109 -6.28 -9.28 -14.40
N ASP A 110 -6.32 -9.18 -15.72
CA ASP A 110 -5.12 -9.21 -16.57
C ASP A 110 -4.45 -7.82 -16.63
N GLU A 111 -5.25 -6.75 -16.45
CA GLU A 111 -4.79 -5.37 -16.64
C GLU A 111 -5.66 -4.36 -15.86
N ILE A 112 -5.05 -3.27 -15.43
CA ILE A 112 -5.75 -2.11 -14.83
C ILE A 112 -5.64 -0.96 -15.82
N TYR A 113 -6.72 -0.17 -16.01
CA TYR A 113 -6.62 1.03 -16.81
C TYR A 113 -7.42 2.19 -16.22
N VAL A 114 -6.99 3.40 -16.59
CA VAL A 114 -7.62 4.66 -16.20
C VAL A 114 -7.69 5.59 -17.39
N THR A 115 -8.78 6.34 -17.52
CA THR A 115 -8.89 7.47 -18.44
C THR A 115 -8.87 8.76 -17.64
N ILE A 116 -8.07 9.75 -18.04
CA ILE A 116 -7.82 10.96 -17.27
C ILE A 116 -7.46 12.13 -18.19
N PHE A 117 -8.02 13.30 -17.93
CA PHE A 117 -7.55 14.55 -18.54
C PHE A 117 -6.21 14.97 -17.95
N ASP A 118 -5.45 15.78 -18.66
CA ASP A 118 -4.19 16.40 -18.22
C ASP A 118 -4.25 17.94 -18.21
N LYS A 119 -5.47 18.48 -18.05
CA LYS A 119 -5.76 19.92 -18.12
C LYS A 119 -5.44 20.67 -16.83
N ARG A 120 -5.38 19.97 -15.69
CA ARG A 120 -5.17 20.56 -14.36
C ARG A 120 -3.96 19.95 -13.65
N GLU A 121 -3.39 20.72 -12.74
CA GLU A 121 -2.20 20.31 -11.99
C GLU A 121 -2.46 19.04 -11.14
N GLU A 122 -3.65 18.92 -10.53
CA GLU A 122 -4.03 17.72 -9.77
C GLU A 122 -4.12 16.47 -10.65
N GLN A 123 -4.57 16.62 -11.91
CA GLN A 123 -4.60 15.53 -12.88
C GLN A 123 -3.17 15.12 -13.29
N CYS A 124 -2.31 16.09 -13.58
CA CYS A 124 -0.90 15.82 -13.89
C CYS A 124 -0.17 15.15 -12.72
N ARG A 125 -0.45 15.57 -11.47
CA ARG A 125 0.10 14.91 -10.27
C ARG A 125 -0.40 13.47 -10.14
N LEU A 126 -1.66 13.21 -10.43
CA LEU A 126 -2.21 11.84 -10.42
C LEU A 126 -1.57 10.99 -11.53
N ILE A 127 -1.39 11.53 -12.72
CA ILE A 127 -0.67 10.86 -13.82
C ILE A 127 0.75 10.48 -13.36
N SER A 128 1.51 11.43 -12.81
CA SER A 128 2.86 11.17 -12.30
C SER A 128 2.88 10.10 -11.21
N LEU A 129 1.87 10.07 -10.33
CA LEU A 129 1.72 9.01 -9.34
C LEU A 129 1.47 7.66 -10.01
N LEU A 130 0.55 7.58 -10.98
CA LEU A 130 0.25 6.35 -11.71
C LEU A 130 1.49 5.79 -12.43
N GLU A 131 2.25 6.66 -13.12
CA GLU A 131 3.49 6.29 -13.81
C GLU A 131 4.53 5.72 -12.85
N GLN A 132 4.71 6.30 -11.65
CA GLN A 132 5.59 5.78 -10.61
C GLN A 132 5.21 4.35 -10.17
N TRP A 133 3.94 3.98 -10.32
CA TRP A 133 3.41 2.66 -9.97
C TRP A 133 3.18 1.75 -11.19
N GLY A 134 3.88 2.02 -12.29
CA GLY A 134 3.95 1.13 -13.45
C GLY A 134 2.81 1.27 -14.45
N PHE A 135 1.98 2.31 -14.35
CA PHE A 135 1.06 2.64 -15.42
C PHE A 135 1.82 3.30 -16.59
N VAL A 136 1.50 2.90 -17.79
CA VAL A 136 2.10 3.44 -19.01
C VAL A 136 1.04 4.08 -19.88
N PHE A 137 1.40 5.15 -20.58
CA PHE A 137 0.51 5.78 -21.55
C PHE A 137 0.24 4.81 -22.70
N TRP A 138 -1.04 4.57 -22.96
CA TRP A 138 -1.49 3.70 -24.04
C TRP A 138 -1.95 4.47 -25.27
N GLY A 139 -2.74 5.52 -25.07
CA GLY A 139 -3.36 6.27 -26.13
C GLY A 139 -4.46 7.20 -25.62
N MET A 140 -5.49 7.43 -26.43
CA MET A 140 -6.51 8.44 -26.17
C MET A 140 -7.93 7.85 -26.21
N LYS A 141 -8.80 8.43 -25.39
CA LYS A 141 -10.24 8.27 -25.44
C LYS A 141 -10.90 9.65 -25.57
N GLY A 142 -11.19 10.07 -26.79
CA GLY A 142 -11.51 11.47 -27.02
C GLY A 142 -10.33 12.36 -26.60
N GLU A 143 -10.55 13.28 -25.65
CA GLU A 143 -9.51 14.14 -25.07
C GLU A 143 -8.85 13.56 -23.83
N GLU A 144 -9.32 12.44 -23.30
CA GLU A 144 -8.72 11.79 -22.13
C GLU A 144 -7.52 10.95 -22.54
N ARG A 145 -6.45 11.02 -21.77
CA ARG A 145 -5.31 10.09 -21.84
C ARG A 145 -5.73 8.75 -21.24
N VAL A 146 -5.31 7.66 -21.87
CA VAL A 146 -5.52 6.30 -21.38
C VAL A 146 -4.18 5.78 -20.84
N TYR A 147 -4.17 5.41 -19.59
CA TYR A 147 -3.02 4.76 -18.95
C TYR A 147 -3.39 3.32 -18.62
N VAL A 148 -2.52 2.40 -18.93
CA VAL A 148 -2.70 0.97 -18.66
C VAL A 148 -1.56 0.45 -17.79
N ARG A 149 -1.87 -0.55 -16.98
CA ARG A 149 -0.90 -1.30 -16.22
C ARG A 149 -1.17 -2.79 -16.36
N ASP A 150 -0.19 -3.50 -16.91
CA ASP A 150 -0.21 -4.96 -16.92
C ASP A 150 -0.20 -5.51 -15.49
N PHE A 151 -1.02 -6.53 -15.21
CA PHE A 151 -1.22 -7.04 -13.87
C PHE A 151 -0.99 -8.56 -13.78
N HIS A 152 -0.05 -9.05 -14.57
CA HIS A 152 0.41 -10.43 -14.47
C HIS A 152 1.48 -10.60 -13.39
N PRO A 153 1.52 -11.78 -12.72
CA PRO A 153 2.54 -12.09 -11.74
C PRO A 153 3.96 -11.94 -12.33
N ASN A 154 4.63 -10.88 -11.95
CA ASN A 154 5.97 -10.51 -12.38
C ASN A 154 6.66 -9.70 -11.29
N MET A 155 7.99 -9.78 -11.17
CA MET A 155 8.77 -9.03 -10.20
C MET A 155 9.98 -8.39 -10.87
N ASN A 156 10.04 -7.07 -10.81
CA ASN A 156 11.18 -6.28 -11.24
C ASN A 156 11.89 -5.71 -10.00
N ILE A 157 13.06 -6.26 -9.67
CA ILE A 157 13.83 -5.85 -8.48
C ILE A 157 14.35 -4.42 -8.60
N ASP A 158 14.66 -3.96 -9.81
CA ASP A 158 15.15 -2.60 -10.05
C ASP A 158 14.03 -1.54 -9.95
N ASN A 159 12.77 -1.97 -10.09
CA ASN A 159 11.59 -1.12 -9.93
C ASN A 159 10.40 -1.92 -9.37
N LEU A 160 10.45 -2.20 -8.08
CA LEU A 160 9.41 -2.96 -7.39
C LEU A 160 8.03 -2.33 -7.45
N ARG A 161 7.95 -1.00 -7.57
CA ARG A 161 6.66 -0.30 -7.69
C ARG A 161 5.95 -0.64 -9.00
N SER A 162 6.69 -0.85 -10.08
CA SER A 162 6.11 -1.18 -11.39
C SER A 162 5.44 -2.55 -11.42
N THR A 163 5.86 -3.47 -10.56
CA THR A 163 5.33 -4.84 -10.46
C THR A 163 4.59 -5.12 -9.14
N TYR A 164 4.45 -4.10 -8.29
CA TYR A 164 3.67 -4.23 -7.05
C TYR A 164 2.23 -4.74 -7.33
N PRO A 165 1.66 -5.66 -6.57
CA PRO A 165 2.13 -6.17 -5.29
C PRO A 165 2.88 -7.51 -5.36
N PHE A 166 3.33 -7.92 -6.54
CA PHE A 166 3.93 -9.25 -6.74
C PHE A 166 5.33 -9.35 -6.15
N VAL A 167 5.60 -10.46 -5.47
CA VAL A 167 6.90 -10.79 -4.88
C VAL A 167 7.27 -12.25 -5.17
N SER A 168 8.56 -12.53 -5.38
CA SER A 168 9.03 -13.90 -5.61
C SER A 168 9.35 -14.59 -4.29
N ILE A 169 8.87 -15.83 -4.13
CA ILE A 169 9.21 -16.70 -3.01
C ILE A 169 10.70 -17.05 -2.96
N ARG A 170 11.45 -16.83 -4.05
CA ARG A 170 12.87 -17.13 -4.14
C ARG A 170 13.76 -16.11 -3.43
N GLN A 171 13.20 -14.98 -3.00
CA GLN A 171 13.93 -13.95 -2.24
C GLN A 171 14.18 -14.40 -0.80
N ASN A 172 15.14 -13.76 -0.12
CA ASN A 172 15.33 -14.00 1.30
C ASN A 172 14.12 -13.49 2.09
N VAL A 173 13.86 -14.14 3.21
CA VAL A 173 12.74 -13.78 4.10
C VAL A 173 13.26 -13.51 5.49
N TYR A 174 12.80 -12.42 6.08
CA TYR A 174 13.17 -12.04 7.44
C TYR A 174 11.94 -11.79 8.30
N ILE A 175 11.94 -12.33 9.53
CA ILE A 175 11.02 -11.87 10.57
C ILE A 175 11.63 -10.65 11.25
N VAL A 176 10.86 -9.55 11.30
CA VAL A 176 11.31 -8.25 11.78
C VAL A 176 10.49 -7.83 13.00
N PRO A 177 11.13 -7.64 14.18
CA PRO A 177 10.42 -7.24 15.38
C PRO A 177 9.99 -5.77 15.28
N ILE A 178 8.78 -5.49 15.74
CA ILE A 178 8.27 -4.13 15.89
C ILE A 178 7.54 -4.00 17.24
N TYR A 179 7.82 -2.92 17.99
CA TYR A 179 7.12 -2.64 19.23
C TYR A 179 5.65 -2.26 18.97
N PRO A 180 4.73 -2.61 19.88
CA PRO A 180 3.29 -2.38 19.70
C PRO A 180 2.93 -0.97 19.26
N ASP A 181 3.47 0.05 19.93
CA ASP A 181 3.16 1.45 19.65
C ASP A 181 3.56 1.86 18.23
N TYR A 182 4.76 1.44 17.79
CA TYR A 182 5.24 1.72 16.43
C TYR A 182 4.54 0.86 15.38
N HIS A 183 4.14 -0.36 15.74
CA HIS A 183 3.36 -1.22 14.85
C HIS A 183 2.05 -0.58 14.46
N THR A 184 1.30 -0.10 15.44
CA THR A 184 0.00 0.53 15.25
C THR A 184 0.08 1.78 14.36
N GLU A 185 1.14 2.56 14.53
CA GLU A 185 1.40 3.75 13.72
C GLU A 185 1.84 3.43 12.29
N LEU A 186 2.75 2.47 12.12
CA LEU A 186 3.35 2.15 10.82
C LEU A 186 2.41 1.30 9.95
N LEU A 187 1.68 0.37 10.58
CA LEU A 187 0.91 -0.68 9.92
C LEU A 187 -0.58 -0.64 10.34
N PRO A 188 -1.29 0.46 10.07
CA PRO A 188 -2.66 0.68 10.56
C PRO A 188 -3.68 -0.38 10.06
N ASP A 189 -3.41 -1.01 8.91
CA ASP A 189 -4.25 -2.11 8.39
C ASP A 189 -4.07 -3.43 9.14
N SER A 190 -3.05 -3.51 10.00
CA SER A 190 -2.69 -4.70 10.77
C SER A 190 -2.99 -4.56 12.25
N ILE A 191 -3.78 -3.57 12.64
CA ILE A 191 -4.19 -3.31 14.02
C ILE A 191 -4.90 -4.55 14.60
N LEU A 192 -4.65 -4.85 15.86
CA LEU A 192 -5.31 -5.93 16.58
C LEU A 192 -6.73 -5.51 16.97
N ASN A 193 -7.66 -6.49 17.09
CA ASN A 193 -9.04 -6.25 17.51
C ASN A 193 -9.16 -5.62 18.93
N THR A 194 -8.08 -5.65 19.70
CA THR A 194 -7.99 -5.05 21.04
C THR A 194 -7.57 -3.60 21.03
N GLU A 195 -7.23 -3.05 19.85
CA GLU A 195 -6.80 -1.66 19.64
C GLU A 195 -7.95 -0.87 19.02
N SER A 196 -8.27 0.31 19.57
CA SER A 196 -9.35 1.14 19.04
C SER A 196 -8.87 1.97 17.84
N PRO A 197 -9.55 1.91 16.69
CA PRO A 197 -9.23 2.78 15.55
C PRO A 197 -9.52 4.26 15.83
N GLU A 198 -10.30 4.57 16.87
CA GLU A 198 -10.73 5.95 17.19
C GLU A 198 -9.59 6.82 17.74
N GLU A 199 -8.52 6.22 18.24
CA GLU A 199 -7.33 6.92 18.75
C GLU A 199 -6.37 7.37 17.64
N PHE A 200 -6.67 7.04 16.36
CA PHE A 200 -5.75 7.29 15.25
C PHE A 200 -6.09 8.55 14.47
N VAL A 201 -5.17 9.50 14.49
CA VAL A 201 -5.21 10.69 13.61
C VAL A 201 -4.87 10.24 12.18
N GLU A 202 -5.83 10.36 11.26
CA GLU A 202 -5.69 9.91 9.85
C GLU A 202 -4.69 10.75 9.02
N ASP A 203 -4.13 11.82 9.59
CA ASP A 203 -3.40 12.86 8.86
C ASP A 203 -1.88 12.61 8.75
N PHE A 204 -1.41 11.42 9.10
CA PHE A 204 0.01 11.11 9.00
C PHE A 204 0.37 10.38 7.69
N PRO A 205 1.32 10.93 6.88
CA PRO A 205 1.72 10.35 5.60
C PRO A 205 2.21 8.90 5.69
N HIS A 206 2.91 8.53 6.77
CA HIS A 206 3.43 7.17 6.96
C HIS A 206 2.30 6.12 7.12
N ARG A 207 1.11 6.52 7.57
CA ARG A 207 -0.05 5.62 7.70
C ARG A 207 -0.67 5.31 6.34
N ASN A 208 -0.77 6.29 5.46
CA ASN A 208 -1.44 6.18 4.16
C ASN A 208 -0.57 5.57 3.07
N GLY A 209 0.74 5.80 3.12
CA GLY A 209 1.65 5.34 2.08
C GLY A 209 1.80 3.82 2.00
N ILE A 210 1.88 3.28 0.80
CA ILE A 210 2.34 1.89 0.56
C ILE A 210 3.83 1.79 0.92
N GLY A 211 4.64 2.76 0.49
CA GLY A 211 6.04 2.86 0.86
C GLY A 211 6.19 3.32 2.31
N LYS A 212 6.94 2.57 3.12
CA LYS A 212 7.13 2.79 4.55
C LYS A 212 8.60 2.76 4.90
N VAL A 213 8.93 3.30 6.07
CA VAL A 213 10.31 3.39 6.56
C VAL A 213 10.43 2.68 7.90
N TYR A 214 11.34 1.73 7.99
CA TYR A 214 11.76 1.06 9.21
C TYR A 214 13.19 1.46 9.55
N VAL A 215 13.40 2.09 10.70
CA VAL A 215 14.73 2.50 11.18
C VAL A 215 15.25 1.43 12.12
N SER A 216 16.46 0.95 11.87
CA SER A 216 17.10 -0.11 12.66
C SER A 216 18.52 0.24 13.05
N ARG A 217 18.97 -0.37 14.14
CA ARG A 217 20.37 -0.39 14.62
C ARG A 217 20.88 -1.83 14.78
N ALA A 218 20.21 -2.78 14.12
CA ALA A 218 20.67 -4.17 14.12
C ALA A 218 22.02 -4.27 13.39
N ILE A 219 22.93 -5.06 13.93
CA ILE A 219 24.27 -5.20 13.37
C ILE A 219 24.23 -6.01 12.08
N GLU A 220 23.47 -7.11 12.06
CA GLU A 220 23.29 -8.02 10.92
C GLU A 220 22.05 -8.91 11.13
N PRO A 221 21.48 -9.52 10.08
CA PRO A 221 21.73 -9.35 8.64
C PRO A 221 21.06 -8.11 8.05
N HIS A 222 21.58 -7.62 6.92
CA HIS A 222 21.01 -6.51 6.18
C HIS A 222 20.17 -7.03 5.00
N PRO A 223 18.88 -6.75 4.95
CA PRO A 223 18.03 -7.15 3.83
C PRO A 223 18.39 -6.36 2.56
N LYS A 224 18.12 -6.95 1.40
CA LYS A 224 18.36 -6.35 0.08
C LYS A 224 17.05 -6.00 -0.62
N PRO A 225 17.03 -5.11 -1.62
CA PRO A 225 15.86 -4.90 -2.46
C PRO A 225 15.29 -6.23 -2.98
N GLY A 226 13.98 -6.39 -2.86
CA GLY A 226 13.27 -7.61 -3.21
C GLY A 226 13.08 -8.61 -2.07
N ASP A 227 13.86 -8.53 -0.99
CA ASP A 227 13.72 -9.41 0.17
C ASP A 227 12.38 -9.19 0.88
N ILE A 228 11.83 -10.25 1.45
CA ILE A 228 10.53 -10.26 2.09
C ILE A 228 10.67 -10.01 3.60
N LEU A 229 9.86 -9.12 4.13
CA LEU A 229 9.76 -8.81 5.55
C LEU A 229 8.44 -9.32 6.13
N VAL A 230 8.51 -10.12 7.18
CA VAL A 230 7.36 -10.55 8.00
C VAL A 230 7.41 -9.82 9.32
N PHE A 231 6.52 -8.87 9.54
CA PHE A 231 6.52 -8.08 10.77
C PHE A 231 5.96 -8.85 11.94
N TYR A 232 6.74 -8.88 13.01
CA TYR A 232 6.46 -9.54 14.27
C TYR A 232 6.25 -8.48 15.36
N ARG A 233 4.99 -8.24 15.72
CA ARG A 233 4.62 -7.34 16.81
C ARG A 233 5.00 -8.00 18.12
N THR A 234 5.89 -7.36 18.87
CA THR A 234 6.38 -7.89 20.16
C THR A 234 5.31 -7.77 21.26
N GLY A 235 5.42 -8.55 22.32
CA GLY A 235 4.46 -8.52 23.43
C GLY A 235 4.54 -9.74 24.38
N GLY A 236 5.53 -10.60 24.21
CA GLY A 236 5.73 -11.82 25.00
C GLY A 236 5.06 -13.05 24.39
N TYR A 237 5.17 -14.18 25.08
CA TYR A 237 4.91 -15.53 24.54
C TYR A 237 3.53 -15.71 23.86
N HIS A 238 2.46 -15.16 24.45
CA HIS A 238 1.11 -15.28 23.91
C HIS A 238 0.64 -14.03 23.13
N LYS A 239 1.28 -12.88 23.34
CA LYS A 239 0.83 -11.60 22.78
C LYS A 239 1.64 -11.15 21.56
N SER A 240 2.86 -11.69 21.40
CA SER A 240 3.63 -11.44 20.18
C SER A 240 3.03 -12.19 19.02
N VAL A 241 2.84 -11.50 17.89
CA VAL A 241 2.16 -12.06 16.71
C VAL A 241 2.81 -11.59 15.40
N VAL A 242 2.79 -12.45 14.38
CA VAL A 242 3.05 -11.98 13.02
C VAL A 242 1.78 -11.31 12.46
N THR A 243 1.96 -10.19 11.77
CA THR A 243 0.86 -9.31 11.39
C THR A 243 0.84 -8.92 9.92
N THR A 244 1.99 -8.77 9.31
CA THR A 244 2.12 -8.06 8.03
C THR A 244 3.25 -8.64 7.22
N ILE A 245 3.10 -8.64 5.91
CA ILE A 245 4.17 -8.91 4.95
C ILE A 245 4.46 -7.65 4.13
N GLY A 246 5.74 -7.39 3.88
CA GLY A 246 6.23 -6.32 3.03
C GLY A 246 7.42 -6.77 2.20
N VAL A 247 7.83 -5.97 1.23
CA VAL A 247 9.02 -6.19 0.40
C VAL A 247 9.98 -5.02 0.53
N VAL A 248 11.26 -5.30 0.68
CA VAL A 248 12.30 -4.28 0.76
C VAL A 248 12.43 -3.56 -0.57
N GLU A 249 12.25 -2.24 -0.58
CA GLU A 249 12.45 -1.39 -1.74
C GLU A 249 13.88 -0.86 -1.79
N GLU A 250 14.41 -0.43 -0.65
CA GLU A 250 15.74 0.18 -0.56
C GLU A 250 16.32 -0.02 0.84
N LEU A 251 17.61 -0.25 0.91
CA LEU A 251 18.38 -0.20 2.14
C LEU A 251 19.38 0.97 2.05
N ARG A 252 19.39 1.84 3.07
CA ARG A 252 20.34 2.94 3.13
C ARG A 252 21.01 3.03 4.50
N TYR A 253 22.35 3.12 4.52
CA TYR A 253 23.20 3.26 5.70
C TYR A 253 24.30 4.33 5.54
N ASP A 254 24.51 4.83 4.34
CA ASP A 254 25.54 5.78 3.94
C ASP A 254 25.05 7.25 3.99
N PHE A 255 24.45 7.64 5.10
CA PHE A 255 24.02 9.02 5.30
C PHE A 255 25.21 9.96 5.50
N GLN A 256 25.19 11.10 4.81
CA GLN A 256 26.26 12.11 4.91
C GLN A 256 26.30 12.75 6.30
N ASP A 257 25.13 13.07 6.86
CA ASP A 257 24.96 13.69 8.17
C ASP A 257 23.57 13.39 8.77
N GLU A 258 23.32 13.93 9.95
CA GLU A 258 22.06 13.84 10.68
C GLU A 258 20.87 14.39 9.86
N ASN A 259 21.08 15.48 9.14
CA ASN A 259 20.01 16.12 8.38
C ASN A 259 19.61 15.28 7.16
N ASP A 260 20.58 14.67 6.48
CA ASP A 260 20.32 13.74 5.38
C ASP A 260 19.53 12.52 5.86
N PHE A 261 19.90 11.95 7.01
CA PHE A 261 19.17 10.86 7.65
C PHE A 261 17.72 11.26 7.99
N ILE A 262 17.52 12.41 8.64
CA ILE A 262 16.19 12.89 9.02
C ILE A 262 15.32 13.17 7.79
N LYS A 263 15.88 13.85 6.78
CA LYS A 263 15.17 14.16 5.54
C LYS A 263 14.70 12.88 4.83
N TYR A 264 15.54 11.85 4.84
CA TYR A 264 15.21 10.57 4.24
C TYR A 264 14.07 9.84 4.99
N CYS A 265 14.05 9.91 6.32
CA CYS A 265 13.04 9.28 7.17
C CYS A 265 11.68 10.02 7.16
N ARG A 266 11.67 11.33 6.93
CA ARG A 266 10.61 12.28 7.28
C ARG A 266 9.19 11.90 6.86
N LYS A 267 9.01 11.28 5.69
CA LYS A 267 7.66 10.99 5.15
C LYS A 267 7.18 9.55 5.37
N GLY A 268 8.05 8.67 5.80
CA GLY A 268 7.73 7.25 5.89
C GLY A 268 7.93 6.63 7.26
N SER A 269 8.63 7.32 8.17
CA SER A 269 8.92 6.86 9.53
C SER A 269 7.82 7.26 10.51
N VAL A 270 7.59 6.43 11.51
CA VAL A 270 6.73 6.72 12.67
C VAL A 270 7.40 7.62 13.70
N PHE A 271 8.73 7.77 13.62
CA PHE A 271 9.48 8.54 14.59
C PHE A 271 9.40 10.03 14.29
N PRO A 272 9.06 10.88 15.29
CA PRO A 272 9.18 12.33 15.17
C PRO A 272 10.66 12.72 15.06
N GLU A 273 10.93 13.91 14.54
CA GLU A 273 12.28 14.38 14.22
C GLU A 273 13.22 14.37 15.43
N ASN A 274 12.75 14.77 16.61
CA ASN A 274 13.53 14.72 17.84
C ASN A 274 14.01 13.28 18.15
N LYS A 275 13.15 12.29 17.94
CA LYS A 275 13.51 10.87 18.18
C LYS A 275 14.50 10.36 17.15
N LEU A 276 14.38 10.78 15.89
CA LEU A 276 15.36 10.46 14.85
C LEU A 276 16.74 11.06 15.19
N ARG A 277 16.77 12.31 15.70
CA ARG A 277 18.02 12.95 16.20
C ARG A 277 18.66 12.15 17.33
N GLU A 278 17.89 11.78 18.34
CA GLU A 278 18.38 10.91 19.42
C GLU A 278 18.95 9.59 18.88
N MET A 279 18.27 8.94 17.93
CA MET A 279 18.74 7.69 17.32
C MET A 279 20.06 7.87 16.55
N TRP A 280 20.24 9.01 15.90
CA TRP A 280 21.48 9.35 15.19
C TRP A 280 22.65 9.61 16.15
N GLN A 281 22.39 10.32 17.24
CA GLN A 281 23.41 10.74 18.21
C GLN A 281 23.85 9.65 19.17
N TYR A 282 22.96 8.67 19.44
CA TYR A 282 23.11 7.73 20.55
C TYR A 282 24.24 6.71 20.36
N SER A 283 24.69 6.36 19.18
CA SER A 283 25.49 5.15 19.05
C SER A 283 26.82 5.28 18.31
N ILE A 284 27.75 4.38 18.69
CA ILE A 284 28.97 4.09 17.96
C ILE A 284 28.61 3.67 16.50
N GLU A 285 27.54 2.89 16.35
CA GLU A 285 26.99 2.51 15.05
C GLU A 285 25.77 3.36 14.69
N LYS A 286 25.84 4.02 13.53
CA LYS A 286 24.74 4.82 13.03
C LYS A 286 23.55 3.94 12.61
N PRO A 287 22.31 4.45 12.75
CA PRO A 287 21.15 3.71 12.29
C PRO A 287 21.17 3.56 10.77
N PHE A 288 20.65 2.43 10.28
CA PHE A 288 20.31 2.26 8.89
C PHE A 288 18.80 2.28 8.69
N VAL A 289 18.37 2.52 7.46
CA VAL A 289 16.97 2.67 7.09
C VAL A 289 16.61 1.66 6.02
N VAL A 290 15.54 0.92 6.28
CA VAL A 290 14.90 0.05 5.30
C VAL A 290 13.63 0.73 4.81
N LYS A 291 13.60 1.14 3.55
CA LYS A 291 12.33 1.41 2.86
C LYS A 291 11.74 0.11 2.38
N PHE A 292 10.46 -0.07 2.61
CA PHE A 292 9.74 -1.24 2.18
C PHE A 292 8.34 -0.88 1.66
N LEU A 293 7.81 -1.69 0.78
CA LEU A 293 6.44 -1.60 0.32
C LEU A 293 5.58 -2.54 1.18
N TYR A 294 4.55 -1.98 1.80
CA TYR A 294 3.54 -2.75 2.51
C TYR A 294 2.72 -3.57 1.51
N LEU A 295 2.68 -4.88 1.65
CA LEU A 295 1.98 -5.77 0.73
C LEU A 295 0.63 -6.20 1.28
N TYR A 296 0.62 -6.87 2.43
CA TYR A 296 -0.55 -7.58 2.91
C TYR A 296 -0.59 -7.67 4.42
N SER A 297 -1.77 -7.53 4.99
CA SER A 297 -2.05 -7.75 6.41
C SER A 297 -2.62 -9.14 6.59
N PHE A 298 -1.99 -9.98 7.39
CA PHE A 298 -2.47 -11.33 7.61
C PHE A 298 -3.88 -11.32 8.22
N PRO A 299 -4.86 -12.06 7.67
CA PRO A 299 -6.23 -12.10 8.20
C PRO A 299 -6.30 -12.79 9.58
N HIS A 300 -5.49 -13.83 9.79
CA HIS A 300 -5.32 -14.48 11.08
C HIS A 300 -3.94 -14.21 11.65
N ARG A 301 -3.88 -13.83 12.92
CA ARG A 301 -2.61 -13.59 13.63
C ARG A 301 -2.18 -14.88 14.30
N ILE A 302 -0.93 -15.30 14.05
CA ILE A 302 -0.32 -16.43 14.77
C ILE A 302 0.70 -15.90 15.75
N ASN A 303 0.63 -16.41 16.99
CA ASN A 303 1.46 -15.95 18.09
C ASN A 303 2.80 -16.70 18.16
N MET A 304 3.68 -16.26 19.10
CA MET A 304 4.97 -16.89 19.31
C MET A 304 4.86 -18.39 19.62
N LYS A 305 3.89 -18.79 20.44
CA LYS A 305 3.66 -20.20 20.74
C LYS A 305 3.42 -21.01 19.46
N THR A 306 2.52 -20.55 18.63
CA THR A 306 2.21 -21.20 17.34
C THR A 306 3.43 -21.22 16.42
N LEU A 307 4.23 -20.13 16.35
CA LEU A 307 5.46 -20.11 15.55
C LEU A 307 6.49 -21.16 16.04
N ILE A 308 6.55 -21.43 17.34
CA ILE A 308 7.39 -22.49 17.92
C ILE A 308 6.83 -23.88 17.57
N ASP A 309 5.53 -24.08 17.76
CA ASP A 309 4.85 -25.36 17.43
C ASP A 309 5.03 -25.71 15.92
N LEU A 310 5.03 -24.71 15.04
CA LEU A 310 5.26 -24.83 13.60
C LEU A 310 6.76 -24.88 13.21
N LYS A 311 7.68 -24.88 14.16
CA LYS A 311 9.15 -24.88 13.95
C LYS A 311 9.65 -23.70 13.11
N VAL A 312 8.95 -22.58 13.11
CA VAL A 312 9.42 -21.30 12.54
C VAL A 312 10.41 -20.65 13.52
N LEU A 313 10.15 -20.77 14.82
CA LEU A 313 11.06 -20.41 15.90
C LEU A 313 11.47 -21.69 16.66
N ALA A 314 12.74 -21.77 17.07
CA ALA A 314 13.25 -22.90 17.83
C ALA A 314 12.79 -22.90 19.30
N GLY A 315 12.38 -21.75 19.83
CA GLY A 315 11.94 -21.57 21.21
C GLY A 315 11.78 -20.11 21.59
N VAL A 316 11.44 -19.85 22.85
CA VAL A 316 11.23 -18.48 23.37
C VAL A 316 12.48 -17.59 23.20
N ASN A 317 13.66 -18.16 23.43
CA ASN A 317 14.92 -17.44 23.30
C ASN A 317 15.31 -17.12 21.85
N ASP A 318 14.63 -17.74 20.87
CA ASP A 318 14.81 -17.56 19.45
C ASP A 318 13.89 -16.45 18.87
N ALA A 319 13.20 -15.72 19.74
CA ALA A 319 12.40 -14.55 19.34
C ALA A 319 13.25 -13.52 18.58
N PRO A 320 12.72 -12.94 17.48
CA PRO A 320 13.49 -11.99 16.65
C PRO A 320 13.90 -10.76 17.48
N ARG A 321 15.18 -10.39 17.41
CA ARG A 321 15.75 -9.17 18.02
C ARG A 321 16.23 -8.17 16.96
N GLY A 322 16.26 -8.59 15.71
CA GLY A 322 16.62 -7.86 14.50
C GLY A 322 16.04 -8.57 13.29
N PHE A 323 16.66 -8.46 12.14
CA PHE A 323 16.24 -9.15 10.91
C PHE A 323 16.59 -10.64 11.00
N LYS A 324 15.66 -11.44 11.53
CA LYS A 324 15.84 -12.88 11.68
C LYS A 324 15.52 -13.60 10.37
N PRO A 325 16.49 -14.26 9.72
CA PRO A 325 16.24 -15.02 8.50
C PRO A 325 15.35 -16.24 8.80
N ILE A 326 14.44 -16.54 7.88
CA ILE A 326 13.65 -17.77 7.84
C ILE A 326 13.68 -18.35 6.42
N THR A 327 13.36 -19.62 6.32
CA THR A 327 13.31 -20.31 5.02
C THR A 327 12.03 -19.99 4.26
N ASN A 328 12.03 -20.19 2.94
CA ASN A 328 10.84 -20.04 2.11
C ASN A 328 9.73 -21.02 2.51
N GLU A 329 10.09 -22.22 2.99
CA GLU A 329 9.11 -23.19 3.51
C GLU A 329 8.46 -22.70 4.82
N GLN A 330 9.23 -22.04 5.69
CA GLN A 330 8.68 -21.40 6.88
C GLN A 330 7.76 -20.23 6.53
N LEU A 331 8.07 -19.45 5.50
CA LEU A 331 7.15 -18.41 4.99
C LEU A 331 5.84 -19.02 4.47
N LYS A 332 5.91 -20.10 3.66
CA LYS A 332 4.70 -20.81 3.20
C LYS A 332 3.87 -21.33 4.38
N THR A 333 4.51 -21.85 5.41
CA THR A 333 3.83 -22.28 6.64
C THR A 333 3.10 -21.12 7.32
N ILE A 334 3.72 -19.94 7.44
CA ILE A 334 3.08 -18.73 7.98
C ILE A 334 1.87 -18.33 7.13
N ILE A 335 2.00 -18.30 5.80
CA ILE A 335 0.93 -17.90 4.87
C ILE A 335 -0.26 -18.84 5.01
N ASN A 336 -0.02 -20.16 5.02
CA ASN A 336 -1.08 -21.16 5.18
C ASN A 336 -1.79 -21.04 6.52
N GLU A 337 -1.05 -20.95 7.61
CA GLU A 337 -1.60 -20.87 8.97
C GLU A 337 -2.38 -19.58 9.22
N THR A 338 -1.91 -18.48 8.62
CA THR A 338 -2.62 -17.19 8.68
C THR A 338 -3.83 -17.14 7.74
N LYS A 339 -4.09 -18.18 6.93
CA LYS A 339 -5.14 -18.26 5.91
C LYS A 339 -5.09 -17.10 4.92
N SER A 340 -3.88 -16.72 4.56
CA SER A 340 -3.63 -15.61 3.64
C SER A 340 -3.91 -16.01 2.21
N ASP A 341 -4.41 -15.05 1.42
CA ASP A 341 -4.39 -15.15 -0.04
C ASP A 341 -2.92 -15.01 -0.49
N ASP A 342 -2.43 -15.98 -1.26
CA ASP A 342 -1.06 -16.01 -1.78
C ASP A 342 -0.95 -15.55 -3.24
N SER A 343 -2.03 -15.00 -3.81
CA SER A 343 -2.10 -14.58 -5.22
C SER A 343 -1.06 -13.50 -5.60
N PHE A 344 -0.46 -12.84 -4.61
CA PHE A 344 0.64 -11.89 -4.81
C PHE A 344 2.03 -12.56 -4.80
N ILE A 345 2.12 -13.86 -4.53
CA ILE A 345 3.39 -14.60 -4.47
C ILE A 345 3.65 -15.31 -5.79
N ILE A 346 4.85 -15.13 -6.33
CA ILE A 346 5.39 -15.84 -7.49
C ILE A 346 6.24 -16.99 -6.97
N TYR A 347 5.85 -18.21 -7.27
CA TYR A 347 6.53 -19.45 -6.91
C TYR A 347 7.66 -19.85 -7.85
#